data_45915186fe4c9af707f7cdefafc1a358
#
_entry.id   45915186fe4c9af707f7cdefafc1a358
#
_cell.length_a   1.000
_cell.length_b   1.000
_cell.length_c   1.000
_cell.angle_alpha   90.00
_cell.angle_beta   90.00
_cell.angle_gamma   90.00
#
_symmetry.space_group_name_H-M   'P 1'
#
loop_
_entity.id
_entity.type
_entity.pdbx_description
1 polymer ?
#
loop_
_entity_poly.entity_id
_entity_poly.type
_entity_poly.pdbx_seq_one_letter_code
_entity_poly.pdbx_strand_id
1 'polypeptide(L)'
;MLGTLALLATLQVPAPTQELVPGAQYDPTIPTLQQVVGHDFGEEVTPPDDVVRYIEALAEAARERTHLIRYAESWEGRPLLLLVIASPSRIAQLEQVKADLARLAHPQGLSDGEAEILLGRLPVVTALMHGIHGNEISSSGAAMAEAYHLLAAQGDPAVDLIFEESLVLIDPMENPDGRARFVAQNTMGRARWPDPATYSAEHDEPWPGGRVNHYLFDLNRDLFIQSQPETQGKVEIFLEYWPHIVVDLHEMGGNSTYFFPPTAPPENPWYGERQIALMDVFGRANATAFDQRGFA
;
A
#
# COMPACT_ATOMS: atom_id res chain seq x y z
N MET A 1 59.89 -12.54 -18.56
CA MET A 1 58.89 -12.42 -17.50
C MET A 1 57.96 -11.29 -17.83
N LEU A 2 56.83 -11.59 -18.44
CA LEU A 2 55.76 -10.61 -18.68
C LEU A 2 54.73 -10.77 -17.57
N GLY A 3 54.62 -9.75 -16.75
CA GLY A 3 53.59 -9.69 -15.70
C GLY A 3 52.27 -9.21 -16.27
N THR A 4 51.25 -10.07 -16.21
CA THR A 4 49.87 -9.74 -16.59
C THR A 4 49.24 -8.94 -15.46
N LEU A 5 49.03 -7.64 -15.63
CA LEU A 5 48.21 -6.83 -14.76
C LEU A 5 46.73 -7.19 -15.04
N ALA A 6 46.09 -7.87 -14.13
CA ALA A 6 44.65 -8.03 -14.13
C ALA A 6 43.99 -6.74 -13.62
N LEU A 7 43.35 -6.01 -14.50
CA LEU A 7 42.48 -4.87 -14.15
C LEU A 7 41.19 -5.42 -13.58
N LEU A 8 41.05 -5.42 -12.26
CA LEU A 8 39.76 -5.62 -11.58
C LEU A 8 38.92 -4.38 -11.80
N ALA A 9 38.08 -4.41 -12.84
CA ALA A 9 36.99 -3.46 -12.96
C ALA A 9 35.97 -3.74 -11.84
N THR A 10 35.98 -2.94 -10.82
CA THR A 10 34.85 -2.89 -9.88
C THR A 10 33.64 -2.40 -10.67
N LEU A 11 32.70 -3.28 -10.94
CA LEU A 11 31.38 -2.89 -11.41
C LEU A 11 30.75 -2.04 -10.29
N GLN A 12 30.86 -0.72 -10.43
CA GLN A 12 30.04 0.17 -9.64
C GLN A 12 28.58 -0.07 -10.07
N VAL A 13 27.79 -0.67 -9.18
CA VAL A 13 26.35 -0.65 -9.29
C VAL A 13 25.97 0.83 -9.28
N PRO A 14 25.29 1.35 -10.32
CA PRO A 14 24.85 2.74 -10.28
C PRO A 14 24.00 2.95 -9.04
N ALA A 15 24.25 4.05 -8.33
CA ALA A 15 23.38 4.47 -7.23
C ALA A 15 21.93 4.57 -7.76
N PRO A 16 20.93 4.26 -6.93
CA PRO A 16 19.53 4.36 -7.34
C PRO A 16 19.31 5.74 -7.96
N THR A 17 18.73 5.76 -9.14
CA THR A 17 18.60 6.96 -9.97
C THR A 17 17.57 7.94 -9.44
N GLN A 18 16.81 7.54 -8.42
CA GLN A 18 15.80 8.38 -7.77
C GLN A 18 15.70 8.05 -6.29
N GLU A 19 15.87 9.06 -5.41
CA GLU A 19 15.57 8.92 -4.00
C GLU A 19 14.07 8.72 -3.80
N LEU A 20 13.66 7.73 -3.02
CA LEU A 20 12.25 7.45 -2.71
C LEU A 20 11.58 8.68 -2.08
N VAL A 21 12.22 9.27 -1.09
CA VAL A 21 11.88 10.56 -0.51
C VAL A 21 13.13 11.42 -0.48
N PRO A 22 13.16 12.57 -1.18
CA PRO A 22 14.35 13.40 -1.27
C PRO A 22 14.92 13.81 0.09
N GLY A 23 16.19 13.49 0.33
CA GLY A 23 16.91 13.84 1.55
C GLY A 23 16.65 12.92 2.75
N ALA A 24 15.79 11.91 2.63
CA ALA A 24 15.53 10.94 3.69
C ALA A 24 16.78 10.09 4.00
N GLN A 25 16.99 9.82 5.27
CA GLN A 25 17.99 8.86 5.73
C GLN A 25 17.29 7.58 6.16
N TYR A 26 17.84 6.43 5.79
CA TYR A 26 17.23 5.14 6.06
C TYR A 26 18.09 4.26 6.94
N ASP A 27 17.47 3.53 7.85
CA ASP A 27 18.09 2.52 8.69
C ASP A 27 18.58 1.34 7.84
N PRO A 28 19.90 1.08 7.78
CA PRO A 28 20.44 -0.01 6.96
C PRO A 28 20.07 -1.42 7.48
N THR A 29 19.47 -1.54 8.65
CA THR A 29 19.01 -2.82 9.19
C THR A 29 17.64 -3.24 8.61
N ILE A 30 16.90 -2.30 8.03
CA ILE A 30 15.66 -2.58 7.31
C ILE A 30 16.00 -2.87 5.84
N PRO A 31 15.66 -4.07 5.31
CA PRO A 31 16.10 -4.47 3.99
C PRO A 31 15.41 -3.65 2.88
N THR A 32 16.17 -3.26 1.86
CA THR A 32 15.64 -2.63 0.65
C THR A 32 14.97 -3.66 -0.26
N LEU A 33 14.11 -3.22 -1.20
CA LEU A 33 13.52 -4.10 -2.20
C LEU A 33 14.60 -4.82 -3.02
N GLN A 34 15.65 -4.09 -3.43
CA GLN A 34 16.79 -4.65 -4.15
C GLN A 34 17.47 -5.81 -3.39
N GLN A 35 17.60 -5.72 -2.07
CA GLN A 35 18.23 -6.77 -1.27
C GLN A 35 17.38 -8.04 -1.17
N VAL A 36 16.05 -7.91 -1.17
CA VAL A 36 15.13 -9.04 -0.99
C VAL A 36 14.69 -9.64 -2.32
N VAL A 37 14.38 -8.78 -3.30
CA VAL A 37 13.72 -9.17 -4.56
C VAL A 37 14.68 -9.14 -5.75
N GLY A 38 15.66 -8.24 -5.75
CA GLY A 38 16.69 -8.16 -6.79
C GLY A 38 16.51 -7.01 -7.79
N HIS A 39 15.52 -6.15 -7.59
CA HIS A 39 15.31 -4.90 -8.34
C HIS A 39 14.87 -3.78 -7.39
N ASP A 40 14.99 -2.54 -7.83
CA ASP A 40 14.55 -1.38 -7.05
C ASP A 40 13.10 -0.97 -7.39
N PHE A 41 12.54 -0.04 -6.60
CA PHE A 41 11.19 0.48 -6.84
C PHE A 41 11.10 1.12 -8.22
N GLY A 42 10.08 0.74 -8.99
CA GLY A 42 9.83 1.26 -10.32
C GLY A 42 10.70 0.68 -11.44
N GLU A 43 11.67 -0.20 -11.15
CA GLU A 43 12.49 -0.83 -12.20
C GLU A 43 11.77 -1.99 -12.90
N GLU A 44 10.98 -2.75 -12.16
CA GLU A 44 10.27 -3.93 -12.64
C GLU A 44 8.86 -3.98 -12.06
N VAL A 45 7.97 -4.69 -12.76
CA VAL A 45 6.66 -5.04 -12.20
C VAL A 45 6.83 -6.21 -11.24
N THR A 46 6.84 -5.94 -9.95
CA THR A 46 7.04 -6.97 -8.91
C THR A 46 5.91 -8.01 -8.94
N PRO A 47 6.21 -9.32 -9.12
CA PRO A 47 5.23 -10.38 -9.06
C PRO A 47 4.58 -10.53 -7.67
N PRO A 48 3.38 -11.13 -7.56
CA PRO A 48 2.70 -11.31 -6.28
C PRO A 48 3.54 -11.98 -5.20
N ASP A 49 4.25 -13.05 -5.53
CA ASP A 49 5.08 -13.79 -4.56
C ASP A 49 6.24 -12.94 -4.03
N ASP A 50 6.77 -12.04 -4.85
CA ASP A 50 7.84 -11.12 -4.47
C ASP A 50 7.32 -9.95 -3.62
N VAL A 51 6.09 -9.48 -3.87
CA VAL A 51 5.41 -8.52 -2.98
C VAL A 51 5.24 -9.13 -1.59
N VAL A 52 4.71 -10.36 -1.52
CA VAL A 52 4.56 -11.10 -0.25
C VAL A 52 5.90 -11.25 0.46
N ARG A 53 6.93 -11.73 -0.25
CA ARG A 53 8.28 -11.94 0.31
C ARG A 53 8.88 -10.66 0.88
N TYR A 54 8.67 -9.53 0.21
CA TYR A 54 9.20 -8.25 0.67
C TYR A 54 8.47 -7.73 1.91
N ILE A 55 7.15 -7.79 1.93
CA ILE A 55 6.34 -7.40 3.10
C ILE A 55 6.66 -8.26 4.32
N GLU A 56 6.83 -9.58 4.14
CA GLU A 56 7.28 -10.49 5.20
C GLU A 56 8.68 -10.13 5.72
N ALA A 57 9.60 -9.77 4.82
CA ALA A 57 10.96 -9.35 5.20
C ALA A 57 10.96 -8.03 6.01
N LEU A 58 10.14 -7.06 5.64
CA LEU A 58 9.96 -5.82 6.39
C LEU A 58 9.36 -6.09 7.78
N ALA A 59 8.32 -6.92 7.84
CA ALA A 59 7.68 -7.28 9.11
C ALA A 59 8.65 -7.97 10.06
N GLU A 60 9.48 -8.88 9.55
CA GLU A 60 10.50 -9.60 10.31
C GLU A 60 11.60 -8.66 10.82
N ALA A 61 12.08 -7.72 9.97
CA ALA A 61 13.12 -6.77 10.35
C ALA A 61 12.66 -5.75 11.40
N ALA A 62 11.36 -5.45 11.44
CA ALA A 62 10.77 -4.45 12.34
C ALA A 62 9.70 -5.03 13.27
N ARG A 63 9.88 -6.23 13.80
CA ARG A 63 8.88 -6.98 14.60
C ARG A 63 8.24 -6.21 15.74
N GLU A 64 8.97 -5.31 16.37
CA GLU A 64 8.44 -4.53 17.48
C GLU A 64 7.47 -3.42 17.03
N ARG A 65 7.51 -3.05 15.75
CA ARG A 65 6.71 -1.98 15.15
C ARG A 65 5.68 -2.48 14.15
N THR A 66 5.59 -3.79 13.95
CA THR A 66 4.72 -4.41 12.95
C THR A 66 3.92 -5.57 13.50
N HIS A 67 2.75 -5.79 12.90
CA HIS A 67 1.98 -7.02 13.04
C HIS A 67 1.46 -7.41 11.66
N LEU A 68 1.92 -8.56 11.16
CA LEU A 68 1.54 -9.06 9.83
C LEU A 68 0.41 -10.07 9.95
N ILE A 69 -0.65 -9.86 9.18
CA ILE A 69 -1.86 -10.69 9.17
C ILE A 69 -2.04 -11.25 7.76
N ARG A 70 -2.24 -12.55 7.66
CA ARG A 70 -2.80 -13.19 6.47
C ARG A 70 -4.30 -13.27 6.68
N TYR A 71 -5.05 -12.37 6.07
CA TYR A 71 -6.47 -12.21 6.34
C TYR A 71 -7.38 -13.01 5.40
N ALA A 72 -6.89 -13.39 4.22
CA ALA A 72 -7.62 -14.19 3.26
C ALA A 72 -6.68 -14.94 2.31
N GLU A 73 -7.25 -15.78 1.45
CA GLU A 73 -6.63 -16.36 0.27
C GLU A 73 -7.48 -16.10 -0.96
N SER A 74 -6.82 -15.77 -2.09
CA SER A 74 -7.49 -15.65 -3.37
C SER A 74 -7.94 -17.00 -3.92
N TRP A 75 -8.70 -17.00 -5.00
CA TRP A 75 -9.15 -18.24 -5.66
C TRP A 75 -7.98 -19.11 -6.16
N GLU A 76 -6.83 -18.54 -6.45
CA GLU A 76 -5.63 -19.28 -6.85
C GLU A 76 -4.73 -19.65 -5.64
N GLY A 77 -5.19 -19.41 -4.41
CA GLY A 77 -4.47 -19.76 -3.17
C GLY A 77 -3.35 -18.78 -2.82
N ARG A 78 -3.34 -17.57 -3.38
CA ARG A 78 -2.37 -16.54 -3.00
C ARG A 78 -2.81 -15.84 -1.72
N PRO A 79 -1.89 -15.59 -0.79
CA PRO A 79 -2.23 -14.89 0.45
C PRO A 79 -2.57 -13.42 0.20
N LEU A 80 -3.60 -12.95 0.90
CA LEU A 80 -3.86 -11.52 1.07
C LEU A 80 -3.34 -11.11 2.45
N LEU A 81 -2.50 -10.08 2.46
CA LEU A 81 -1.76 -9.64 3.65
C LEU A 81 -2.21 -8.27 4.10
N LEU A 82 -2.22 -8.06 5.41
CA LEU A 82 -2.33 -6.75 6.01
C LEU A 82 -1.11 -6.52 6.90
N LEU A 83 -0.32 -5.50 6.62
CA LEU A 83 0.77 -5.06 7.47
C LEU A 83 0.28 -3.92 8.37
N VAL A 84 0.22 -4.18 9.66
CA VAL A 84 -0.07 -3.18 10.68
C VAL A 84 1.24 -2.55 11.13
N ILE A 85 1.34 -1.22 11.07
CA ILE A 85 2.52 -0.45 11.49
C ILE A 85 2.11 0.52 12.59
N ALA A 86 2.82 0.51 13.72
CA ALA A 86 2.62 1.45 14.82
C ALA A 86 3.85 1.48 15.74
N SER A 87 3.83 2.35 16.76
CA SER A 87 4.86 2.31 17.81
C SER A 87 4.89 0.97 18.54
N PRO A 88 6.05 0.56 19.11
CA PRO A 88 6.16 -0.70 19.84
C PRO A 88 5.12 -0.86 20.96
N SER A 89 4.81 0.23 21.65
CA SER A 89 3.81 0.23 22.72
C SER A 89 2.39 -0.05 22.20
N ARG A 90 2.03 0.45 21.01
CA ARG A 90 0.73 0.21 20.38
C ARG A 90 0.64 -1.20 19.82
N ILE A 91 1.71 -1.71 19.21
CA ILE A 91 1.75 -3.11 18.76
C ILE A 91 1.58 -4.07 19.94
N ALA A 92 2.25 -3.81 21.07
CA ALA A 92 2.10 -4.62 22.28
C ALA A 92 0.68 -4.58 22.89
N GLN A 93 -0.11 -3.53 22.58
CA GLN A 93 -1.47 -3.32 23.08
C GLN A 93 -2.55 -3.46 21.99
N LEU A 94 -2.22 -4.06 20.85
CA LEU A 94 -3.07 -4.08 19.66
C LEU A 94 -4.47 -4.63 19.94
N GLU A 95 -4.58 -5.71 20.71
CA GLU A 95 -5.87 -6.30 21.08
C GLU A 95 -6.72 -5.35 21.93
N GLN A 96 -6.10 -4.55 22.82
CA GLN A 96 -6.83 -3.55 23.59
C GLN A 96 -7.29 -2.39 22.69
N VAL A 97 -6.45 -1.98 21.73
CA VAL A 97 -6.83 -0.95 20.75
C VAL A 97 -8.04 -1.41 19.93
N LYS A 98 -8.04 -2.64 19.42
CA LYS A 98 -9.19 -3.22 18.70
C LYS A 98 -10.45 -3.27 19.55
N ALA A 99 -10.34 -3.71 20.80
CA ALA A 99 -11.47 -3.76 21.73
C ALA A 99 -12.07 -2.36 22.00
N ASP A 100 -11.21 -1.36 22.16
CA ASP A 100 -11.63 0.03 22.39
C ASP A 100 -12.30 0.64 21.14
N LEU A 101 -11.77 0.37 19.95
CA LEU A 101 -12.37 0.76 18.67
C LEU A 101 -13.76 0.14 18.50
N ALA A 102 -13.88 -1.18 18.73
CA ALA A 102 -15.16 -1.88 18.68
C ALA A 102 -16.16 -1.31 19.70
N ARG A 103 -15.69 -0.91 20.87
CA ARG A 103 -16.55 -0.30 21.90
C ARG A 103 -17.10 1.06 21.47
N LEU A 104 -16.31 1.88 20.75
CA LEU A 104 -16.78 3.14 20.16
C LEU A 104 -17.70 2.90 18.98
N ALA A 105 -17.41 1.92 18.12
CA ALA A 105 -18.23 1.57 16.97
C ALA A 105 -19.62 1.04 17.40
N HIS A 106 -19.71 0.43 18.60
CA HIS A 106 -20.95 -0.08 19.19
C HIS A 106 -21.28 0.64 20.50
N PRO A 107 -21.74 1.92 20.44
CA PRO A 107 -21.83 2.80 21.62
C PRO A 107 -23.01 2.52 22.56
N GLN A 108 -23.79 1.45 22.35
CA GLN A 108 -24.95 1.13 23.20
C GLN A 108 -24.52 0.97 24.67
N GLY A 109 -25.07 1.83 25.54
CA GLY A 109 -24.73 1.86 26.95
C GLY A 109 -23.37 2.45 27.29
N LEU A 110 -22.70 3.13 26.33
CA LEU A 110 -21.51 3.92 26.59
C LEU A 110 -21.91 5.32 27.02
N SER A 111 -21.40 5.80 28.16
CA SER A 111 -21.59 7.18 28.61
C SER A 111 -20.63 8.13 27.87
N ASP A 112 -20.97 9.42 27.79
CA ASP A 112 -20.13 10.44 27.17
C ASP A 112 -18.73 10.49 27.82
N GLY A 113 -18.63 10.38 29.14
CA GLY A 113 -17.36 10.36 29.85
C GLY A 113 -16.47 9.15 29.50
N GLU A 114 -17.06 7.95 29.32
CA GLU A 114 -16.36 6.77 28.88
C GLU A 114 -15.91 6.92 27.42
N ALA A 115 -16.75 7.50 26.56
CA ALA A 115 -16.39 7.78 25.17
C ALA A 115 -15.21 8.75 25.07
N GLU A 116 -15.20 9.84 25.86
CA GLU A 116 -14.08 10.79 25.92
C GLU A 116 -12.76 10.14 26.36
N ILE A 117 -12.82 9.24 27.34
CA ILE A 117 -11.64 8.48 27.79
C ILE A 117 -11.11 7.59 26.66
N LEU A 118 -11.97 6.89 25.93
CA LEU A 118 -11.59 6.06 24.80
C LEU A 118 -10.97 6.90 23.68
N LEU A 119 -11.61 7.99 23.31
CA LEU A 119 -11.12 8.92 22.28
C LEU A 119 -9.76 9.53 22.63
N GLY A 120 -9.51 9.82 23.92
CA GLY A 120 -8.25 10.40 24.37
C GLY A 120 -7.05 9.45 24.35
N ARG A 121 -7.25 8.15 24.19
CA ARG A 121 -6.16 7.14 24.18
C ARG A 121 -6.00 6.38 22.86
N LEU A 122 -7.03 6.38 22.02
CA LEU A 122 -6.99 5.66 20.75
C LEU A 122 -6.13 6.37 19.71
N PRO A 123 -5.36 5.63 18.92
CA PRO A 123 -4.69 6.16 17.74
C PRO A 123 -5.68 6.49 16.63
N VAL A 124 -5.28 7.33 15.69
CA VAL A 124 -5.95 7.42 14.40
C VAL A 124 -5.62 6.17 13.59
N VAL A 125 -6.64 5.41 13.19
CA VAL A 125 -6.45 4.22 12.35
C VAL A 125 -6.63 4.62 10.90
N THR A 126 -5.57 4.44 10.09
CA THR A 126 -5.56 4.73 8.67
C THR A 126 -5.29 3.45 7.88
N ALA A 127 -6.19 3.11 6.96
CA ALA A 127 -6.05 1.98 6.05
C ALA A 127 -5.65 2.48 4.66
N LEU A 128 -4.51 2.00 4.17
CA LEU A 128 -3.97 2.25 2.83
C LEU A 128 -4.14 0.95 2.04
N MET A 129 -5.06 0.97 1.08
CA MET A 129 -5.50 -0.22 0.36
C MET A 129 -4.99 -0.15 -1.08
N HIS A 130 -4.28 -1.18 -1.54
CA HIS A 130 -3.55 -1.15 -2.80
C HIS A 130 -3.91 -2.31 -3.72
N GLY A 131 -4.02 -2.02 -5.00
CA GLY A 131 -4.07 -3.05 -6.04
C GLY A 131 -5.36 -3.87 -6.07
N ILE A 132 -6.51 -3.28 -5.75
CA ILE A 132 -7.83 -3.91 -5.96
C ILE A 132 -8.04 -4.25 -7.45
N HIS A 133 -7.43 -3.47 -8.35
CA HIS A 133 -7.26 -3.82 -9.75
C HIS A 133 -5.82 -4.28 -9.97
N GLY A 134 -5.63 -5.55 -10.33
CA GLY A 134 -4.30 -6.16 -10.41
C GLY A 134 -3.40 -5.61 -11.53
N ASN A 135 -3.97 -4.95 -12.54
CA ASN A 135 -3.24 -4.30 -13.63
C ASN A 135 -2.87 -2.83 -13.35
N GLU A 136 -3.29 -2.29 -12.21
CA GLU A 136 -2.84 -0.99 -11.73
C GLU A 136 -1.50 -1.18 -10.99
N ILE A 137 -0.44 -1.35 -11.77
CA ILE A 137 0.81 -1.98 -11.35
C ILE A 137 1.66 -1.17 -10.38
N SER A 138 1.56 0.16 -10.39
CA SER A 138 2.30 1.02 -9.46
C SER A 138 1.77 0.92 -8.04
N SER A 139 0.52 0.49 -7.86
CA SER A 139 -0.15 0.45 -6.56
C SER A 139 0.60 -0.42 -5.54
N SER A 140 0.89 -1.70 -5.85
CA SER A 140 1.68 -2.56 -4.95
C SER A 140 3.12 -2.07 -4.78
N GLY A 141 3.70 -1.42 -5.82
CA GLY A 141 5.01 -0.77 -5.72
C GLY A 141 4.99 0.37 -4.70
N ALA A 142 3.94 1.19 -4.71
CA ALA A 142 3.72 2.25 -3.73
C ALA A 142 3.56 1.69 -2.32
N ALA A 143 2.75 0.64 -2.14
CA ALA A 143 2.57 -0.02 -0.84
C ALA A 143 3.89 -0.49 -0.22
N MET A 144 4.74 -1.13 -1.02
CA MET A 144 6.06 -1.59 -0.59
C MET A 144 6.99 -0.42 -0.23
N ALA A 145 6.93 0.67 -1.01
CA ALA A 145 7.72 1.87 -0.78
C ALA A 145 7.26 2.63 0.48
N GLU A 146 5.95 2.74 0.69
CA GLU A 146 5.35 3.34 1.89
C GLU A 146 5.72 2.55 3.15
N ALA A 147 5.58 1.23 3.12
CA ALA A 147 5.96 0.36 4.22
C ALA A 147 7.46 0.49 4.56
N TYR A 148 8.32 0.48 3.53
CA TYR A 148 9.76 0.68 3.70
C TYR A 148 10.08 2.06 4.30
N HIS A 149 9.49 3.12 3.74
CA HIS A 149 9.74 4.48 4.23
C HIS A 149 9.31 4.64 5.69
N LEU A 150 8.11 4.20 6.06
CA LEU A 150 7.64 4.25 7.44
C LEU A 150 8.54 3.47 8.39
N LEU A 151 9.05 2.31 8.00
CA LEU A 151 9.85 1.46 8.88
C LEU A 151 11.33 1.84 8.92
N ALA A 152 11.88 2.40 7.84
CA ALA A 152 13.32 2.64 7.69
C ALA A 152 13.73 4.10 7.85
N ALA A 153 12.83 5.09 7.65
CA ALA A 153 13.20 6.50 7.72
C ALA A 153 13.68 6.88 9.13
N GLN A 154 14.75 7.70 9.18
CA GLN A 154 15.36 8.19 10.40
C GLN A 154 15.34 9.72 10.44
N GLY A 155 14.90 10.28 11.57
CA GLY A 155 14.87 11.73 11.76
C GLY A 155 13.87 12.46 10.85
N ASP A 156 12.83 11.76 10.40
CA ASP A 156 11.71 12.33 9.66
C ASP A 156 10.58 12.68 10.64
N PRO A 157 10.30 13.98 10.89
CA PRO A 157 9.28 14.39 11.86
C PRO A 157 7.87 13.92 11.50
N ALA A 158 7.57 13.69 10.20
CA ALA A 158 6.27 13.21 9.78
C ALA A 158 6.11 11.73 10.13
N VAL A 159 7.16 10.92 9.91
CA VAL A 159 7.18 9.50 10.30
C VAL A 159 7.10 9.37 11.82
N ASP A 160 7.86 10.18 12.57
CA ASP A 160 7.82 10.18 14.04
C ASP A 160 6.40 10.48 14.56
N LEU A 161 5.73 11.49 13.98
CA LEU A 161 4.35 11.84 14.34
C LEU A 161 3.36 10.71 14.01
N ILE A 162 3.53 10.05 12.85
CA ILE A 162 2.69 8.90 12.47
C ILE A 162 2.82 7.77 13.48
N PHE A 163 4.03 7.46 13.94
CA PHE A 163 4.25 6.44 14.97
C PHE A 163 3.66 6.83 16.32
N GLU A 164 3.70 8.11 16.69
CA GLU A 164 3.14 8.60 17.94
C GLU A 164 1.62 8.54 17.96
N GLU A 165 0.97 9.01 16.88
CA GLU A 165 -0.47 9.28 16.86
C GLU A 165 -1.30 8.24 16.11
N SER A 166 -0.68 7.36 15.32
CA SER A 166 -1.41 6.53 14.37
C SER A 166 -1.16 5.04 14.51
N LEU A 167 -2.09 4.28 13.94
CA LEU A 167 -1.97 2.87 13.58
C LEU A 167 -2.25 2.80 12.09
N VAL A 168 -1.25 2.43 11.31
CA VAL A 168 -1.33 2.36 9.85
C VAL A 168 -1.52 0.92 9.42
N LEU A 169 -2.52 0.68 8.59
CA LEU A 169 -2.85 -0.60 7.97
C LEU A 169 -2.47 -0.50 6.50
N ILE A 170 -1.57 -1.34 6.02
CA ILE A 170 -1.19 -1.39 4.61
C ILE A 170 -1.61 -2.75 4.04
N ASP A 171 -2.56 -2.75 3.11
CA ASP A 171 -2.82 -3.89 2.24
C ASP A 171 -2.01 -3.70 0.95
N PRO A 172 -0.98 -4.50 0.71
CA PRO A 172 -0.08 -4.27 -0.42
C PRO A 172 -0.67 -4.74 -1.75
N MET A 173 -1.69 -5.60 -1.75
CA MET A 173 -2.18 -6.23 -2.98
C MET A 173 -3.51 -6.95 -2.76
N GLU A 174 -4.61 -6.25 -2.94
CA GLU A 174 -5.97 -6.81 -2.76
C GLU A 174 -6.39 -7.80 -3.86
N ASN A 175 -5.77 -7.76 -5.05
CA ASN A 175 -6.07 -8.64 -6.18
C ASN A 175 -4.81 -9.35 -6.72
N PRO A 176 -4.27 -10.32 -5.99
CA PRO A 176 -3.05 -11.02 -6.39
C PRO A 176 -3.22 -11.85 -7.67
N ASP A 177 -4.40 -12.39 -7.94
CA ASP A 177 -4.66 -13.21 -9.14
C ASP A 177 -4.70 -12.34 -10.40
N GLY A 178 -5.34 -11.18 -10.33
CA GLY A 178 -5.33 -10.19 -11.40
C GLY A 178 -3.92 -9.69 -11.69
N ARG A 179 -3.16 -9.38 -10.64
CA ARG A 179 -1.75 -8.96 -10.79
C ARG A 179 -0.88 -10.04 -11.40
N ALA A 180 -1.03 -11.30 -10.97
CA ALA A 180 -0.28 -12.43 -11.55
C ALA A 180 -0.55 -12.57 -13.05
N ARG A 181 -1.81 -12.41 -13.48
CA ARG A 181 -2.20 -12.44 -14.88
C ARG A 181 -1.54 -11.32 -15.67
N PHE A 182 -1.57 -10.08 -15.16
CA PHE A 182 -0.90 -8.95 -15.80
C PHE A 182 0.61 -9.20 -15.93
N VAL A 183 1.30 -9.62 -14.86
CA VAL A 183 2.73 -9.91 -14.87
C VAL A 183 3.07 -10.96 -15.90
N ALA A 184 2.28 -12.04 -16.01
CA ALA A 184 2.50 -13.09 -17.00
C ALA A 184 2.39 -12.54 -18.44
N GLN A 185 1.41 -11.70 -18.73
CA GLN A 185 1.19 -11.07 -20.03
C GLN A 185 2.31 -10.08 -20.35
N ASN A 186 2.68 -9.22 -19.43
CA ASN A 186 3.79 -8.28 -19.59
C ASN A 186 5.12 -9.02 -19.88
N THR A 187 5.40 -10.10 -19.13
CA THR A 187 6.60 -10.91 -19.31
C THR A 187 6.65 -11.57 -20.71
N MET A 188 5.49 -12.02 -21.22
CA MET A 188 5.42 -12.60 -22.57
C MET A 188 5.60 -11.55 -23.69
N GLY A 189 5.11 -10.33 -23.46
CA GLY A 189 5.21 -9.23 -24.44
C GLY A 189 6.56 -8.49 -24.42
N ARG A 190 7.26 -8.57 -23.29
CA ARG A 190 8.49 -7.80 -23.05
C ARG A 190 9.70 -8.41 -23.74
N ALA A 191 10.46 -7.56 -24.42
CA ALA A 191 11.76 -7.91 -24.95
C ALA A 191 12.89 -7.70 -23.91
N ARG A 192 14.15 -7.87 -24.33
CA ARG A 192 15.32 -7.62 -23.46
C ARG A 192 15.39 -6.18 -22.95
N TRP A 193 14.94 -5.24 -23.76
CA TRP A 193 14.92 -3.82 -23.45
C TRP A 193 13.48 -3.35 -23.48
N PRO A 194 13.03 -2.56 -22.46
CA PRO A 194 11.70 -1.97 -22.47
C PRO A 194 11.48 -1.13 -23.73
N ASP A 195 10.30 -1.23 -24.32
CA ASP A 195 9.89 -0.45 -25.48
C ASP A 195 8.88 0.63 -25.03
N PRO A 196 9.25 1.93 -25.06
CA PRO A 196 8.35 3.00 -24.59
C PRO A 196 7.19 3.28 -25.55
N ALA A 197 7.09 2.60 -26.69
CA ALA A 197 5.99 2.80 -27.63
C ALA A 197 4.68 2.25 -27.03
N THR A 198 3.66 3.08 -26.94
CA THR A 198 2.36 2.75 -26.32
C THR A 198 1.62 1.59 -27.02
N TYR A 199 2.00 1.24 -28.22
CA TYR A 199 1.45 0.13 -29.02
C TYR A 199 2.38 -1.08 -29.09
N SER A 200 3.45 -1.12 -28.30
CA SER A 200 4.29 -2.32 -28.20
C SER A 200 3.58 -3.46 -27.47
N ALA A 201 4.02 -4.69 -27.71
CA ALA A 201 3.40 -5.87 -27.13
C ALA A 201 3.41 -5.91 -25.60
N GLU A 202 4.37 -5.25 -24.97
CA GLU A 202 4.46 -5.19 -23.50
C GLU A 202 3.44 -4.23 -22.87
N HIS A 203 2.85 -3.33 -23.68
CA HIS A 203 1.78 -2.41 -23.27
C HIS A 203 0.40 -2.87 -23.72
N ASP A 204 0.30 -3.96 -24.49
CA ASP A 204 -0.96 -4.52 -24.95
C ASP A 204 -1.44 -5.58 -23.97
N GLU A 205 -2.42 -5.22 -23.16
CA GLU A 205 -3.03 -6.13 -22.19
C GLU A 205 -4.24 -6.82 -22.81
N PRO A 206 -4.11 -8.09 -23.27
CA PRO A 206 -5.22 -8.80 -23.86
C PRO A 206 -6.28 -9.15 -22.82
N TRP A 207 -7.53 -9.27 -23.28
CA TRP A 207 -8.59 -9.83 -22.45
C TRP A 207 -8.22 -11.24 -21.94
N PRO A 208 -8.49 -11.57 -20.66
CA PRO A 208 -9.34 -10.85 -19.69
C PRO A 208 -8.63 -9.74 -18.89
N GLY A 209 -7.34 -9.52 -19.07
CA GLY A 209 -6.58 -8.53 -18.34
C GLY A 209 -6.43 -8.79 -16.83
N GLY A 210 -5.65 -7.95 -16.15
CA GLY A 210 -5.40 -8.05 -14.71
C GLY A 210 -6.36 -7.25 -13.83
N ARG A 211 -7.31 -6.50 -14.41
CA ARG A 211 -8.24 -5.69 -13.63
C ARG A 211 -9.07 -6.53 -12.66
N VAL A 212 -9.59 -7.65 -13.12
CA VAL A 212 -10.51 -8.52 -12.41
C VAL A 212 -9.78 -9.67 -11.71
N ASN A 213 -10.42 -10.32 -10.72
CA ASN A 213 -9.88 -11.49 -10.04
C ASN A 213 -9.87 -12.75 -10.94
N HIS A 214 -9.60 -13.93 -10.35
CA HIS A 214 -9.59 -15.19 -11.10
C HIS A 214 -10.89 -15.44 -11.88
N TYR A 215 -12.05 -15.25 -11.26
CA TYR A 215 -13.37 -15.49 -11.87
C TYR A 215 -13.98 -14.29 -12.58
N LEU A 216 -13.15 -13.29 -12.90
CA LEU A 216 -13.53 -12.09 -13.66
C LEU A 216 -14.50 -11.15 -12.90
N PHE A 217 -14.45 -11.18 -11.57
CA PHE A 217 -15.16 -10.20 -10.76
C PHE A 217 -14.28 -8.95 -10.56
N ASP A 218 -14.88 -7.78 -10.77
CA ASP A 218 -14.27 -6.52 -10.35
C ASP A 218 -14.47 -6.38 -8.84
N LEU A 219 -13.38 -6.57 -8.06
CA LEU A 219 -13.43 -6.52 -6.60
C LEU A 219 -13.85 -5.14 -6.09
N ASN A 220 -13.61 -4.07 -6.85
CA ASN A 220 -14.09 -2.73 -6.54
C ASN A 220 -15.60 -2.51 -6.84
N ARG A 221 -16.32 -3.58 -7.16
CA ARG A 221 -17.79 -3.61 -7.27
C ARG A 221 -18.42 -4.64 -6.33
N ASP A 222 -17.60 -5.38 -5.57
CA ASP A 222 -18.03 -6.48 -4.73
C ASP A 222 -18.17 -6.15 -3.24
N LEU A 223 -17.70 -4.98 -2.79
CA LEU A 223 -17.70 -4.59 -1.35
C LEU A 223 -19.08 -4.68 -0.67
N PHE A 224 -20.16 -4.40 -1.41
CA PHE A 224 -21.52 -4.51 -0.90
C PHE A 224 -22.03 -5.96 -0.92
N ILE A 225 -21.73 -6.69 -2.00
CA ILE A 225 -22.25 -8.06 -2.23
C ILE A 225 -21.41 -9.08 -1.45
N GLN A 226 -20.10 -8.86 -1.36
CA GLN A 226 -19.13 -9.74 -0.69
C GLN A 226 -19.18 -11.18 -1.21
N SER A 227 -19.22 -11.32 -2.54
CA SER A 227 -19.30 -12.61 -3.19
C SER A 227 -17.93 -13.30 -3.35
N GLN A 228 -16.85 -12.53 -3.23
CA GLN A 228 -15.48 -13.00 -3.44
C GLN A 228 -14.72 -13.13 -2.11
N PRO A 229 -13.85 -14.15 -1.95
CA PRO A 229 -13.10 -14.37 -0.70
C PRO A 229 -12.19 -13.18 -0.36
N GLU A 230 -11.62 -12.53 -1.37
CA GLU A 230 -10.79 -11.35 -1.20
C GLU A 230 -11.58 -10.21 -0.52
N THR A 231 -12.78 -9.95 -0.99
CA THR A 231 -13.66 -8.90 -0.45
C THR A 231 -14.20 -9.27 0.93
N GLN A 232 -14.55 -10.54 1.16
CA GLN A 232 -15.00 -11.01 2.47
C GLN A 232 -13.94 -10.74 3.54
N GLY A 233 -12.70 -11.17 3.29
CA GLY A 233 -11.60 -10.95 4.22
C GLY A 233 -11.30 -9.45 4.45
N LYS A 234 -11.35 -8.63 3.42
CA LYS A 234 -11.19 -7.17 3.53
C LYS A 234 -12.26 -6.56 4.45
N VAL A 235 -13.52 -6.95 4.30
CA VAL A 235 -14.59 -6.44 5.16
C VAL A 235 -14.43 -6.91 6.60
N GLU A 236 -13.99 -8.15 6.83
CA GLU A 236 -13.68 -8.65 8.18
C GLU A 236 -12.59 -7.79 8.86
N ILE A 237 -11.51 -7.46 8.13
CA ILE A 237 -10.46 -6.56 8.64
C ILE A 237 -11.01 -5.16 8.96
N PHE A 238 -11.87 -4.59 8.11
CA PHE A 238 -12.48 -3.30 8.40
C PHE A 238 -13.36 -3.33 9.66
N LEU A 239 -14.08 -4.42 9.88
CA LEU A 239 -14.91 -4.60 11.09
C LEU A 239 -14.09 -4.94 12.33
N GLU A 240 -12.86 -5.39 12.19
CA GLU A 240 -11.93 -5.65 13.28
C GLU A 240 -11.19 -4.37 13.72
N TYR A 241 -10.73 -3.55 12.76
CA TYR A 241 -9.88 -2.38 13.02
C TYR A 241 -10.63 -1.05 13.00
N TRP A 242 -11.84 -1.00 12.47
CA TRP A 242 -12.68 0.21 12.40
C TRP A 242 -11.90 1.45 11.93
N PRO A 243 -11.26 1.43 10.75
CA PRO A 243 -10.40 2.52 10.32
C PRO A 243 -11.18 3.84 10.22
N HIS A 244 -10.56 4.91 10.73
CA HIS A 244 -11.10 6.27 10.65
C HIS A 244 -10.93 6.88 9.27
N ILE A 245 -9.86 6.47 8.59
CA ILE A 245 -9.49 6.91 7.25
C ILE A 245 -9.23 5.67 6.41
N VAL A 246 -9.87 5.58 5.25
CA VAL A 246 -9.61 4.55 4.24
C VAL A 246 -9.21 5.25 2.95
N VAL A 247 -8.03 4.92 2.45
CA VAL A 247 -7.53 5.39 1.16
C VAL A 247 -7.45 4.21 0.22
N ASP A 248 -8.25 4.24 -0.83
CA ASP A 248 -8.24 3.24 -1.90
C ASP A 248 -7.39 3.79 -3.05
N LEU A 249 -6.21 3.21 -3.26
CA LEU A 249 -5.19 3.73 -4.16
C LEU A 249 -5.29 3.05 -5.53
N HIS A 250 -5.57 3.88 -6.54
CA HIS A 250 -5.76 3.49 -7.93
C HIS A 250 -4.75 4.13 -8.86
N GLU A 251 -4.60 3.57 -10.05
CA GLU A 251 -3.94 4.23 -11.19
C GLU A 251 -4.96 4.89 -12.12
N MET A 252 -4.57 6.02 -12.66
CA MET A 252 -5.27 6.69 -13.74
C MET A 252 -4.62 6.33 -15.09
N GLY A 253 -5.38 6.39 -16.17
CA GLY A 253 -4.81 6.23 -17.51
C GLY A 253 -3.73 7.29 -17.79
N GLY A 254 -2.66 6.94 -18.49
CA GLY A 254 -1.47 7.79 -18.71
C GLY A 254 -1.73 9.16 -19.35
N ASN A 255 -2.91 9.37 -19.94
CA ASN A 255 -3.36 10.66 -20.50
C ASN A 255 -4.49 11.31 -19.67
N SER A 256 -4.76 10.80 -18.49
CA SER A 256 -5.79 11.32 -17.58
C SER A 256 -5.17 12.28 -16.57
N THR A 257 -6.00 13.16 -16.02
CA THR A 257 -5.63 13.99 -14.86
C THR A 257 -5.73 13.17 -13.58
N TYR A 258 -4.98 13.56 -12.56
CA TYR A 258 -5.11 12.99 -11.23
C TYR A 258 -6.49 13.28 -10.63
N PHE A 259 -6.98 12.35 -9.83
CA PHE A 259 -8.22 12.49 -9.09
C PHE A 259 -7.91 12.55 -7.59
N PHE A 260 -8.36 13.62 -6.95
CA PHE A 260 -8.24 13.82 -5.51
C PHE A 260 -9.62 14.04 -4.88
N PRO A 261 -9.82 13.70 -3.59
CA PRO A 261 -11.03 14.13 -2.89
C PRO A 261 -11.12 15.67 -2.84
N PRO A 262 -12.31 16.25 -2.63
CA PRO A 262 -13.60 15.56 -2.47
C PRO A 262 -14.14 14.98 -3.78
N THR A 263 -15.08 14.03 -3.66
CA THR A 263 -15.80 13.49 -4.81
C THR A 263 -16.66 14.55 -5.47
N ALA A 264 -16.94 14.38 -6.78
CA ALA A 264 -17.87 15.27 -7.48
C ALA A 264 -19.31 15.08 -6.95
N PRO A 265 -20.10 16.17 -6.86
CA PRO A 265 -21.52 16.09 -6.51
C PRO A 265 -22.33 15.21 -7.49
N PRO A 266 -23.42 14.54 -7.05
CA PRO A 266 -23.97 14.60 -5.70
C PRO A 266 -23.20 13.72 -4.70
N GLU A 267 -22.93 14.27 -3.53
CA GLU A 267 -22.34 13.53 -2.42
C GLU A 267 -23.34 12.59 -1.76
N ASN A 268 -22.85 11.56 -1.09
CA ASN A 268 -23.70 10.67 -0.31
C ASN A 268 -24.37 11.47 0.83
N PRO A 269 -25.71 11.48 0.92
CA PRO A 269 -26.44 12.26 1.93
C PRO A 269 -26.17 11.82 3.38
N TRP A 270 -25.52 10.67 3.58
CA TRP A 270 -25.13 10.17 4.89
C TRP A 270 -23.74 10.62 5.34
N TYR A 271 -22.99 11.35 4.49
CA TYR A 271 -21.73 11.95 4.92
C TYR A 271 -22.01 13.12 5.89
N GLY A 272 -21.34 13.09 7.04
CA GLY A 272 -21.36 14.20 7.97
C GLY A 272 -20.52 15.38 7.45
N GLU A 273 -20.88 16.60 7.86
CA GLU A 273 -20.17 17.83 7.49
C GLU A 273 -18.66 17.78 7.77
N ARG A 274 -18.26 17.11 8.87
CA ARG A 274 -16.85 16.92 9.22
C ARG A 274 -16.11 16.00 8.25
N GLN A 275 -16.77 14.96 7.73
CA GLN A 275 -16.18 14.05 6.75
C GLN A 275 -15.92 14.78 5.43
N ILE A 276 -16.90 15.59 4.98
CA ILE A 276 -16.76 16.41 3.77
C ILE A 276 -15.61 17.40 3.93
N ALA A 277 -15.54 18.10 5.07
CA ALA A 277 -14.48 19.06 5.35
C ALA A 277 -13.08 18.40 5.37
N LEU A 278 -12.96 17.19 5.93
CA LEU A 278 -11.70 16.43 5.92
C LEU A 278 -11.30 15.98 4.53
N MET A 279 -12.24 15.55 3.69
CA MET A 279 -11.94 15.21 2.29
C MET A 279 -11.34 16.39 1.53
N ASP A 280 -11.82 17.63 1.74
CA ASP A 280 -11.22 18.84 1.15
C ASP A 280 -9.79 19.08 1.66
N VAL A 281 -9.53 18.87 2.94
CA VAL A 281 -8.17 19.00 3.52
C VAL A 281 -7.21 18.00 2.88
N PHE A 282 -7.59 16.71 2.77
CA PHE A 282 -6.76 15.70 2.13
C PHE A 282 -6.53 15.98 0.64
N GLY A 283 -7.58 16.38 -0.08
CA GLY A 283 -7.46 16.70 -1.50
C GLY A 283 -6.51 17.86 -1.77
N ARG A 284 -6.59 18.93 -0.99
CA ARG A 284 -5.67 20.07 -1.11
C ARG A 284 -4.24 19.70 -0.73
N ALA A 285 -4.05 18.87 0.30
CA ALA A 285 -2.73 18.41 0.71
C ALA A 285 -2.09 17.56 -0.40
N ASN A 286 -2.85 16.63 -0.99
CA ASN A 286 -2.39 15.80 -2.10
C ASN A 286 -2.03 16.66 -3.32
N ALA A 287 -2.91 17.57 -3.75
CA ALA A 287 -2.64 18.48 -4.88
C ALA A 287 -1.37 19.31 -4.63
N THR A 288 -1.21 19.87 -3.43
CA THR A 288 0.00 20.62 -3.06
C THR A 288 1.26 19.75 -3.12
N ALA A 289 1.19 18.50 -2.65
CA ALA A 289 2.33 17.60 -2.69
C ALA A 289 2.73 17.22 -4.13
N PHE A 290 1.75 17.06 -5.02
CA PHE A 290 1.99 16.80 -6.44
C PHE A 290 2.61 18.03 -7.12
N ASP A 291 2.04 19.23 -6.93
CA ASP A 291 2.59 20.47 -7.46
C ASP A 291 4.05 20.68 -7.03
N GLN A 292 4.36 20.47 -5.76
CA GLN A 292 5.73 20.59 -5.23
C GLN A 292 6.73 19.62 -5.85
N ARG A 293 6.25 18.48 -6.35
CA ARG A 293 7.08 17.45 -7.01
C ARG A 293 7.07 17.55 -8.54
N GLY A 294 6.35 18.53 -9.10
CA GLY A 294 6.28 18.77 -10.54
C GLY A 294 5.37 17.80 -11.30
N PHE A 295 4.46 17.12 -10.62
CA PHE A 295 3.38 16.37 -11.24
C PHE A 295 2.22 17.32 -11.52
N ALA A 296 1.80 17.41 -12.78
CA ALA A 296 0.73 18.30 -13.24
C ALA A 296 -0.47 17.54 -13.79
#